data_a0a41cde5185e789f3abe1aa4ccf97bb
#
_entry.id   a0a41cde5185e789f3abe1aa4ccf97bb
#
_cell.length_a   1.000
_cell.length_b   1.000
_cell.length_c   1.000
_cell.angle_alpha   90.00
_cell.angle_beta   90.00
_cell.angle_gamma   90.00
#
_symmetry.space_group_name_H-M   'P 1'
#
loop_
_entity.id
_entity.type
_entity.pdbx_description
1 polymer ?
#
loop_
_entity_poly.entity_id
_entity_poly.type
_entity_poly.pdbx_seq_one_letter_code
_entity_poly.pdbx_strand_id
1 'polypeptide(L)'
;YDDLNKEKSSDKYEYIFPSFNISKDLESNLDGTLTFNNIGFNKLYDTNVNEKILVNNLSYESIDSINSIGLVNNYEIILKNFNSDSNNSNNYKNKKESDLQGLLQFNSKLPLRKIGKNFDSLLTPIFVAKFNPSSNRNIKNSDRIVDYNNIFSSNRLSSDETLEGGES
;
A
#
# COMPACT_ATOMS: atom_id res chain seq x y z
N TYR A 1 -26.93 -3.23 0.99
CA TYR A 1 -26.06 -4.21 1.66
C TYR A 1 -26.58 -4.44 3.06
N ASP A 2 -26.96 -5.65 3.41
CA ASP A 2 -27.55 -6.03 4.69
C ASP A 2 -26.61 -7.00 5.44
N ASP A 3 -26.17 -6.60 6.63
CA ASP A 3 -25.32 -7.43 7.48
C ASP A 3 -26.18 -8.14 8.53
N LEU A 4 -26.62 -9.36 8.18
CA LEU A 4 -27.48 -10.18 9.03
C LEU A 4 -26.80 -10.67 10.32
N ASN A 5 -25.50 -10.49 10.47
CA ASN A 5 -24.74 -10.95 11.65
C ASN A 5 -24.71 -9.92 12.77
N LYS A 6 -25.21 -8.71 12.58
CA LYS A 6 -25.26 -7.67 13.59
C LYS A 6 -26.40 -7.85 14.57
N GLU A 7 -26.14 -7.65 15.86
CA GLU A 7 -27.14 -7.80 16.91
C GLU A 7 -28.20 -6.70 16.89
N LYS A 8 -27.79 -5.46 16.58
CA LYS A 8 -28.68 -4.30 16.49
C LYS A 8 -29.20 -4.14 15.07
N SER A 9 -30.51 -3.91 14.92
CA SER A 9 -31.10 -3.70 13.58
C SER A 9 -30.51 -2.49 12.86
N SER A 10 -30.13 -1.43 13.58
CA SER A 10 -29.45 -0.24 13.07
C SER A 10 -28.05 -0.53 12.51
N ASP A 11 -27.41 -1.60 12.96
CA ASP A 11 -26.08 -2.00 12.53
C ASP A 11 -26.08 -3.01 11.39
N LYS A 12 -27.27 -3.42 10.95
CA LYS A 12 -27.43 -4.39 9.85
C LYS A 12 -27.27 -3.79 8.47
N TYR A 13 -27.47 -2.47 8.33
CA TYR A 13 -27.50 -1.82 7.04
C TYR A 13 -26.25 -0.96 6.86
N GLU A 14 -25.59 -1.19 5.74
CA GLU A 14 -24.46 -0.41 5.29
C GLU A 14 -24.72 0.08 3.87
N TYR A 15 -24.56 1.37 3.64
CA TYR A 15 -24.65 1.97 2.32
C TYR A 15 -23.25 2.40 1.87
N ILE A 16 -22.79 1.84 0.74
CA ILE A 16 -21.52 2.21 0.10
C ILE A 16 -21.86 2.88 -1.23
N PHE A 17 -21.79 4.22 -1.23
CA PHE A 17 -22.02 4.99 -2.46
C PHE A 17 -21.43 6.40 -2.36
N PRO A 18 -20.63 6.86 -3.35
CA PRO A 18 -20.04 6.03 -4.40
C PRO A 18 -18.91 5.14 -3.84
N SER A 19 -18.62 4.07 -4.57
CA SER A 19 -17.39 3.27 -4.40
C SER A 19 -16.78 3.04 -5.77
N PHE A 20 -15.49 3.31 -5.91
CA PHE A 20 -14.77 3.13 -7.16
C PHE A 20 -13.31 2.76 -6.93
N ASN A 21 -12.77 2.05 -7.90
CA ASN A 21 -11.34 1.76 -8.01
C ASN A 21 -10.97 1.89 -9.49
N ILE A 22 -10.08 2.84 -9.78
CA ILE A 22 -9.59 3.12 -11.12
C ILE A 22 -8.08 2.88 -11.11
N SER A 23 -7.61 1.97 -11.94
CA SER A 23 -6.19 1.72 -12.16
C SER A 23 -5.87 1.87 -13.63
N LYS A 24 -4.80 2.60 -13.94
CA LYS A 24 -4.36 2.84 -15.32
C LYS A 24 -2.84 2.97 -15.40
N ASP A 25 -2.25 2.21 -16.31
CA ASP A 25 -0.88 2.43 -16.70
C ASP A 25 -0.82 3.63 -17.65
N LEU A 26 0.09 4.54 -17.37
CA LEU A 26 0.29 5.77 -18.11
C LEU A 26 1.45 5.59 -19.08
N GLU A 27 1.28 6.06 -20.31
CA GLU A 27 2.38 6.12 -21.26
C GLU A 27 3.45 7.09 -20.77
N SER A 28 4.69 6.65 -20.72
CA SER A 28 5.84 7.47 -20.36
C SER A 28 7.04 7.12 -21.23
N ASN A 29 7.96 8.07 -21.38
CA ASN A 29 9.25 7.84 -22.06
C ASN A 29 10.32 7.28 -21.10
N LEU A 30 9.92 6.87 -19.88
CA LEU A 30 10.81 6.30 -18.89
C LEU A 30 10.91 4.77 -19.10
N ASP A 31 12.09 4.22 -18.86
CA ASP A 31 12.31 2.77 -18.89
C ASP A 31 11.71 2.11 -17.66
N GLY A 32 10.40 1.88 -17.68
CA GLY A 32 9.64 1.34 -16.56
C GLY A 32 8.14 1.51 -16.73
N THR A 33 7.40 1.17 -15.70
CA THR A 33 5.94 1.26 -15.66
C THR A 33 5.51 2.40 -14.74
N LEU A 34 4.71 3.32 -15.28
CA LEU A 34 4.07 4.39 -14.52
C LEU A 34 2.58 4.06 -14.36
N THR A 35 2.15 3.82 -13.14
CA THR A 35 0.76 3.42 -12.83
C THR A 35 0.09 4.47 -11.97
N PHE A 36 -1.10 4.89 -12.37
CA PHE A 36 -2.00 5.69 -11.55
C PHE A 36 -3.12 4.82 -11.01
N ASN A 37 -3.34 4.88 -9.68
CA ASN A 37 -4.42 4.18 -9.00
C ASN A 37 -5.21 5.18 -8.13
N ASN A 38 -6.53 5.15 -8.29
CA ASN A 38 -7.44 6.00 -7.54
C ASN A 38 -8.53 5.13 -6.91
N ILE A 39 -8.60 5.14 -5.59
CA ILE A 39 -9.58 4.38 -4.81
C ILE A 39 -10.38 5.37 -3.97
N GLY A 40 -11.69 5.26 -4.05
CA GLY A 40 -12.58 6.08 -3.24
C GLY A 40 -13.83 5.33 -2.81
N PHE A 41 -14.30 5.63 -1.62
CA PHE A 41 -15.59 5.17 -1.13
C PHE A 41 -16.19 6.14 -0.12
N ASN A 42 -17.51 6.10 -0.03
CA ASN A 42 -18.28 6.74 1.00
C ASN A 42 -19.23 5.69 1.59
N LYS A 43 -18.95 5.28 2.83
CA LYS A 43 -19.75 4.33 3.59
C LYS A 43 -20.61 5.07 4.59
N LEU A 44 -21.87 4.74 4.63
CA LEU A 44 -22.87 5.25 5.55
C LEU A 44 -23.54 4.09 6.25
N TYR A 45 -23.44 4.09 7.57
CA TYR A 45 -24.10 3.10 8.40
C TYR A 45 -25.32 3.73 9.10
N ASP A 46 -26.33 2.94 9.37
CA ASP A 46 -27.55 3.37 10.04
C ASP A 46 -27.32 3.87 11.49
N THR A 47 -26.14 3.63 12.05
CA THR A 47 -25.68 4.07 13.37
C THR A 47 -25.02 5.44 13.39
N ASN A 48 -25.21 6.29 12.40
CA ASN A 48 -24.50 7.58 12.20
C ASN A 48 -22.97 7.43 12.03
N VAL A 49 -22.51 6.29 11.61
CA VAL A 49 -21.12 6.08 11.19
C VAL A 49 -20.97 6.51 9.75
N ASN A 50 -19.97 7.34 9.49
CA ASN A 50 -19.64 7.82 8.15
C ASN A 50 -18.14 7.64 7.91
N GLU A 51 -17.78 7.03 6.78
CA GLU A 51 -16.40 6.84 6.35
C GLU A 51 -16.26 7.28 4.89
N LYS A 52 -15.58 8.39 4.65
CA LYS A 52 -15.24 8.89 3.30
C LYS A 52 -13.74 8.79 3.12
N ILE A 53 -13.32 8.03 2.15
CA ILE A 53 -11.90 7.81 1.84
C ILE A 53 -11.68 8.06 0.36
N LEU A 54 -10.59 8.77 0.06
CA LEU A 54 -10.08 8.97 -1.29
C LEU A 54 -8.56 8.83 -1.26
N VAL A 55 -8.05 7.85 -1.97
CA VAL A 55 -6.62 7.60 -2.13
C VAL A 55 -6.25 7.75 -3.59
N ASN A 56 -5.31 8.63 -3.88
CA ASN A 56 -4.66 8.74 -5.19
C ASN A 56 -3.23 8.22 -5.04
N ASN A 57 -2.84 7.28 -5.85
CA ASN A 57 -1.51 6.70 -5.86
C ASN A 57 -0.92 6.79 -7.27
N LEU A 58 0.25 7.41 -7.39
CA LEU A 58 1.06 7.42 -8.60
C LEU A 58 2.35 6.67 -8.29
N SER A 59 2.58 5.54 -8.95
CA SER A 59 3.77 4.73 -8.76
C SER A 59 4.53 4.57 -10.09
N TYR A 60 5.83 4.69 -9.98
CA TYR A 60 6.76 4.37 -11.06
C TYR A 60 7.68 3.24 -10.60
N GLU A 61 7.76 2.17 -11.38
CA GLU A 61 8.67 1.05 -11.18
C GLU A 61 9.60 0.95 -12.38
N SER A 62 10.92 1.02 -12.14
CA SER A 62 11.91 0.86 -13.21
C SER A 62 11.96 -0.59 -13.70
N ILE A 63 12.43 -0.79 -14.93
CA ILE A 63 12.83 -2.13 -15.39
C ILE A 63 13.97 -2.67 -14.52
N ASP A 64 14.05 -4.01 -14.44
CA ASP A 64 15.16 -4.71 -13.79
C ASP A 64 16.47 -4.46 -14.55
N SER A 65 17.48 -3.94 -13.86
CA SER A 65 18.84 -3.79 -14.35
C SER A 65 19.73 -4.91 -13.80
N ILE A 66 20.34 -5.69 -14.69
CA ILE A 66 21.19 -6.82 -14.29
C ILE A 66 22.65 -6.48 -14.57
N ASN A 67 23.49 -6.56 -13.54
CA ASN A 67 24.92 -6.32 -13.67
C ASN A 67 25.70 -7.62 -14.02
N SER A 68 27.02 -7.49 -14.27
CA SER A 68 27.88 -8.59 -14.69
C SER A 68 28.02 -9.74 -13.68
N ILE A 69 27.72 -9.52 -12.41
CA ILE A 69 27.72 -10.55 -11.35
C ILE A 69 26.34 -11.19 -11.14
N GLY A 70 25.33 -10.81 -11.92
CA GLY A 70 23.97 -11.33 -11.81
C GLY A 70 23.10 -10.66 -10.76
N LEU A 71 23.54 -9.52 -10.19
CA LEU A 71 22.76 -8.73 -9.27
C LEU A 71 21.66 -7.99 -10.06
N VAL A 72 20.43 -8.19 -9.67
CA VAL A 72 19.23 -7.59 -10.27
C VAL A 72 18.78 -6.44 -9.40
N ASN A 73 18.72 -5.25 -9.98
CA ASN A 73 18.35 -4.02 -9.29
C ASN A 73 17.16 -3.36 -9.96
N ASN A 74 16.25 -2.84 -9.18
CA ASN A 74 15.24 -1.91 -9.62
C ASN A 74 14.96 -0.83 -8.56
N TYR A 75 14.28 0.22 -8.96
CA TYR A 75 13.80 1.25 -8.03
C TYR A 75 12.33 1.56 -8.28
N GLU A 76 11.67 1.96 -7.22
CA GLU A 76 10.27 2.33 -7.19
C GLU A 76 10.12 3.72 -6.57
N ILE A 77 9.30 4.56 -7.19
CA ILE A 77 8.92 5.86 -6.67
C ILE A 77 7.41 5.87 -6.51
N ILE A 78 6.93 6.17 -5.31
CA ILE A 78 5.49 6.24 -5.03
C ILE A 78 5.15 7.65 -4.53
N LEU A 79 4.14 8.26 -5.13
CA LEU A 79 3.46 9.45 -4.61
C LEU A 79 2.04 9.06 -4.24
N LYS A 80 1.69 9.20 -2.98
CA LYS A 80 0.37 8.83 -2.46
C LYS A 80 -0.28 10.04 -1.78
N ASN A 81 -1.47 10.40 -2.25
CA ASN A 81 -2.33 11.37 -1.59
C ASN A 81 -3.50 10.64 -0.94
N PHE A 82 -3.60 10.76 0.36
CA PHE A 82 -4.66 10.19 1.18
C PHE A 82 -5.57 11.30 1.70
N ASN A 83 -6.88 11.13 1.53
CA ASN A 83 -7.89 12.02 2.09
C ASN A 83 -8.95 11.20 2.82
N SER A 84 -9.27 11.59 4.03
CA SER A 84 -10.31 10.96 4.83
C SER A 84 -11.19 11.97 5.53
N ASP A 85 -12.45 11.61 5.71
CA ASP A 85 -13.43 12.30 6.54
C ASP A 85 -14.29 11.21 7.19
N SER A 86 -14.08 10.96 8.46
CA SER A 86 -14.80 9.91 9.17
C SER A 86 -15.40 10.42 10.48
N ASN A 87 -16.55 9.85 10.85
CA ASN A 87 -17.25 10.14 12.08
C ASN A 87 -17.82 8.85 12.66
N ASN A 88 -17.65 8.68 13.98
CA ASN A 88 -18.07 7.50 14.74
C ASN A 88 -17.53 6.16 14.17
N SER A 89 -16.43 6.18 13.43
CA SER A 89 -15.83 5.00 12.82
C SER A 89 -15.00 4.22 13.84
N ASN A 90 -15.10 2.89 13.78
CA ASN A 90 -14.18 1.99 14.48
C ASN A 90 -12.87 1.77 13.73
N ASN A 91 -12.83 2.05 12.42
CA ASN A 91 -11.69 1.79 11.56
C ASN A 91 -10.76 3.01 11.44
N TYR A 92 -11.33 4.22 11.37
CA TYR A 92 -10.61 5.47 11.14
C TYR A 92 -10.83 6.44 12.30
N LYS A 93 -9.86 7.33 12.51
CA LYS A 93 -10.00 8.39 13.51
C LYS A 93 -11.02 9.43 13.08
N ASN A 94 -11.84 9.89 14.03
CA ASN A 94 -12.90 10.87 13.81
C ASN A 94 -12.35 12.27 13.52
N LYS A 95 -11.79 12.45 12.31
CA LYS A 95 -11.28 13.74 11.83
C LYS A 95 -11.12 13.77 10.32
N LYS A 96 -11.08 14.98 9.79
CA LYS A 96 -10.67 15.20 8.40
C LYS A 96 -9.16 15.19 8.31
N GLU A 97 -8.64 14.40 7.40
CA GLU A 97 -7.21 14.35 7.10
C GLU A 97 -6.99 14.44 5.60
N SER A 98 -5.95 15.17 5.22
CA SER A 98 -5.39 15.18 3.87
C SER A 98 -3.89 15.11 4.00
N ASP A 99 -3.27 14.13 3.37
CA ASP A 99 -1.84 13.89 3.47
C ASP A 99 -1.25 13.53 2.10
N LEU A 100 -0.06 14.04 1.83
CA LEU A 100 0.73 13.70 0.65
C LEU A 100 2.04 13.07 1.11
N GLN A 101 2.29 11.87 0.65
CA GLN A 101 3.48 11.10 1.00
C GLN A 101 4.25 10.70 -0.24
N GLY A 102 5.58 10.68 -0.14
CA GLY A 102 6.48 10.21 -1.18
C GLY A 102 7.40 9.12 -0.65
N LEU A 103 7.58 8.04 -1.41
CA LEU A 103 8.50 6.96 -1.10
C LEU A 103 9.44 6.75 -2.27
N LEU A 104 10.74 6.66 -1.97
CA LEU A 104 11.75 6.10 -2.86
C LEU A 104 12.19 4.76 -2.29
N GLN A 105 12.09 3.71 -3.09
CA GLN A 105 12.54 2.36 -2.73
C GLN A 105 13.53 1.86 -3.76
N PHE A 106 14.63 1.29 -3.27
CA PHE A 106 15.61 0.58 -4.08
C PHE A 106 15.59 -0.89 -3.69
N ASN A 107 15.46 -1.77 -4.66
CA ASN A 107 15.45 -3.21 -4.49
C ASN A 107 16.68 -3.82 -5.18
N SER A 108 17.36 -4.74 -4.51
CA SER A 108 18.48 -5.50 -5.05
C SER A 108 18.36 -6.96 -4.66
N LYS A 109 18.44 -7.87 -5.62
CA LYS A 109 18.36 -9.33 -5.40
C LYS A 109 19.45 -10.05 -6.17
N LEU A 110 20.02 -11.09 -5.57
CA LEU A 110 21.04 -11.94 -6.19
C LEU A 110 20.55 -13.40 -6.24
N PRO A 111 19.94 -13.85 -7.34
CA PRO A 111 19.50 -15.23 -7.47
C PRO A 111 20.69 -16.17 -7.68
N LEU A 112 20.98 -17.01 -6.69
CA LEU A 112 22.03 -18.01 -6.70
C LEU A 112 21.42 -19.39 -6.86
N ARG A 113 21.87 -20.18 -7.86
CA ARG A 113 21.44 -21.54 -8.08
C ARG A 113 22.63 -22.49 -7.98
N LYS A 114 22.48 -23.55 -7.18
CA LYS A 114 23.40 -24.66 -7.12
C LYS A 114 22.71 -25.92 -7.66
N ILE A 115 23.23 -26.45 -8.75
CA ILE A 115 22.75 -27.68 -9.36
C ILE A 115 23.40 -28.86 -8.62
N GLY A 116 22.59 -29.73 -8.02
CA GLY A 116 23.01 -30.94 -7.34
C GLY A 116 22.61 -32.20 -8.11
N LYS A 117 23.13 -33.38 -7.68
CA LYS A 117 22.80 -34.66 -8.32
C LYS A 117 21.35 -35.10 -8.08
N ASN A 118 20.77 -34.78 -6.91
CA ASN A 118 19.43 -35.22 -6.50
C ASN A 118 18.45 -34.08 -6.35
N PHE A 119 18.93 -32.87 -6.15
CA PHE A 119 18.10 -31.66 -5.99
C PHE A 119 18.88 -30.39 -6.37
N ASP A 120 18.19 -29.43 -6.86
CA ASP A 120 18.70 -28.07 -7.09
C ASP A 120 18.36 -27.17 -5.89
N SER A 121 19.33 -26.37 -5.49
CA SER A 121 19.14 -25.38 -4.43
C SER A 121 19.11 -23.97 -5.03
N LEU A 122 18.12 -23.18 -4.64
CA LEU A 122 18.01 -21.77 -4.98
C LEU A 122 18.12 -20.94 -3.70
N LEU A 123 19.00 -19.95 -3.70
CA LEU A 123 19.13 -18.95 -2.65
C LEU A 123 19.06 -17.57 -3.29
N THR A 124 18.16 -16.72 -2.83
CA THR A 124 18.02 -15.36 -3.34
C THR A 124 18.12 -14.36 -2.19
N PRO A 125 19.31 -13.89 -1.82
CA PRO A 125 19.44 -12.73 -0.94
C PRO A 125 18.74 -11.53 -1.55
N ILE A 126 17.99 -10.79 -0.70
CA ILE A 126 17.27 -9.57 -1.07
C ILE A 126 17.72 -8.45 -0.14
N PHE A 127 18.01 -7.31 -0.73
CA PHE A 127 18.24 -6.04 -0.03
C PHE A 127 17.23 -5.02 -0.50
N VAL A 128 16.60 -4.32 0.45
CA VAL A 128 15.65 -3.24 0.16
C VAL A 128 16.05 -2.03 1.00
N ALA A 129 16.22 -0.90 0.34
CA ALA A 129 16.40 0.40 1.00
C ALA A 129 15.21 1.30 0.68
N LYS A 130 14.65 1.96 1.70
CA LYS A 130 13.48 2.84 1.59
C LYS A 130 13.79 4.19 2.21
N PHE A 131 13.26 5.21 1.58
CA PHE A 131 13.31 6.58 2.09
C PHE A 131 11.97 7.28 1.86
N ASN A 132 11.34 7.71 2.94
CA ASN A 132 10.15 8.54 2.93
C ASN A 132 10.37 9.72 3.89
N PRO A 133 10.43 10.97 3.40
CA PRO A 133 10.68 12.14 4.23
C PRO A 133 9.53 12.45 5.20
N SER A 134 8.36 11.82 5.03
CA SER A 134 7.21 12.02 5.90
C SER A 134 7.32 11.15 7.17
N SER A 135 6.68 11.57 8.24
CA SER A 135 6.50 10.74 9.43
C SER A 135 5.40 9.69 9.21
N ASN A 136 5.48 8.59 9.95
CA ASN A 136 4.39 7.61 9.99
C ASN A 136 3.06 8.26 10.39
N ARG A 137 1.99 7.91 9.65
CA ARG A 137 0.65 8.40 9.92
C ARG A 137 -0.20 7.30 10.54
N ASN A 138 -0.67 7.57 11.74
CA ASN A 138 -1.62 6.70 12.41
C ASN A 138 -3.04 7.19 12.11
N ILE A 139 -3.63 6.68 11.03
CA ILE A 139 -5.00 7.03 10.57
C ILE A 139 -6.03 5.98 10.98
N LYS A 140 -5.62 4.75 11.27
CA LYS A 140 -6.48 3.66 11.74
C LYS A 140 -6.35 3.44 13.25
N ASN A 141 -7.29 2.68 13.79
CA ASN A 141 -7.31 2.30 15.21
C ASN A 141 -6.46 1.04 15.52
N SER A 142 -5.95 0.36 14.48
CA SER A 142 -5.08 -0.81 14.60
C SER A 142 -3.81 -0.66 13.77
N ASP A 143 -2.69 -1.06 14.33
CA ASP A 143 -1.40 -1.09 13.65
C ASP A 143 -1.17 -2.45 12.97
N ARG A 144 -0.31 -2.47 11.95
CA ARG A 144 0.17 -3.70 11.32
C ARG A 144 1.27 -4.34 12.15
N ILE A 145 1.31 -5.67 12.09
CA ILE A 145 2.41 -6.48 12.62
C ILE A 145 3.37 -6.79 11.47
N VAL A 146 4.68 -6.57 11.68
CA VAL A 146 5.71 -6.95 10.71
C VAL A 146 5.89 -8.47 10.75
N ASP A 147 5.77 -9.11 9.61
CA ASP A 147 5.99 -10.54 9.42
C ASP A 147 6.77 -10.82 8.11
N TYR A 148 7.01 -12.09 7.79
CA TYR A 148 7.76 -12.49 6.60
C TYR A 148 7.06 -12.14 5.27
N ASN A 149 5.74 -11.90 5.26
CA ASN A 149 5.01 -11.54 4.06
C ASN A 149 5.10 -10.05 3.75
N ASN A 150 5.23 -9.22 4.79
CA ASN A 150 5.17 -7.77 4.63
C ASN A 150 6.49 -7.03 4.91
N ILE A 151 7.55 -7.71 5.35
CA ILE A 151 8.82 -7.09 5.77
C ILE A 151 9.43 -6.18 4.68
N PHE A 152 9.20 -6.48 3.40
CA PHE A 152 9.69 -5.69 2.27
C PHE A 152 8.63 -4.74 1.69
N SER A 153 7.40 -4.73 2.22
CA SER A 153 6.34 -3.87 1.71
C SER A 153 6.57 -2.40 2.08
N SER A 154 6.05 -1.48 1.28
CA SER A 154 6.15 -0.04 1.51
C SER A 154 5.29 0.47 2.67
N ASN A 155 4.44 -0.36 3.22
CA ASN A 155 3.48 -0.02 4.28
C ASN A 155 3.45 -1.04 5.42
N ARG A 156 4.61 -1.67 5.73
CA ARG A 156 4.70 -2.76 6.73
C ARG A 156 4.25 -2.35 8.14
N LEU A 157 4.46 -1.09 8.53
CA LEU A 157 4.11 -0.54 9.86
C LEU A 157 2.85 0.32 9.86
N SER A 158 2.22 0.53 8.72
CA SER A 158 1.05 1.39 8.59
C SER A 158 -0.09 0.70 7.82
N SER A 159 -1.17 1.41 7.59
CA SER A 159 -2.29 0.90 6.80
C SER A 159 -1.99 0.94 5.31
N ASP A 160 -2.80 0.22 4.50
CA ASP A 160 -2.66 0.21 3.04
C ASP A 160 -2.87 1.59 2.39
N GLU A 161 -3.55 2.49 3.10
CA GLU A 161 -3.84 3.85 2.63
C GLU A 161 -2.64 4.80 2.80
N THR A 162 -1.66 4.45 3.63
CA THR A 162 -0.47 5.27 3.90
C THR A 162 0.83 4.53 3.62
N LEU A 163 1.92 5.28 3.44
CA LEU A 163 3.27 4.74 3.31
C LEU A 163 3.98 4.78 4.67
N GLU A 164 4.92 3.86 4.87
CA GLU A 164 5.82 3.91 6.01
C GLU A 164 6.75 5.12 5.91
N GLY A 165 6.83 5.94 6.96
CA GLY A 165 7.71 7.09 7.04
C GLY A 165 9.11 6.74 7.53
N GLY A 166 10.10 7.61 7.21
CA GLY A 166 11.47 7.45 7.63
C GLY A 166 12.34 6.63 6.68
N GLU A 167 13.42 6.07 7.21
CA GLU A 167 14.40 5.27 6.47
C GLU A 167 14.39 3.82 6.95
N SER A 168 14.55 2.88 6.04
CA SER A 168 14.63 1.45 6.39
C SER A 168 15.35 0.61 5.32
#